data_9d91da7142cbaa3b92395d0488044b52
#
_entry.id   9d91da7142cbaa3b92395d0488044b52
#
_cell.length_a   1.000
_cell.length_b   1.000
_cell.length_c   1.000
_cell.angle_alpha   90.00
_cell.angle_beta   90.00
_cell.angle_gamma   90.00
#
_symmetry.space_group_name_H-M   'P 1'
#
loop_
_entity.id
_entity.type
_entity.pdbx_description
1 polymer ?
#
loop_
_entity_poly.entity_id
_entity_poly.type
_entity_poly.pdbx_seq_one_letter_code
_entity_poly.pdbx_strand_id
1 'polypeptide(L)'
;MQLGESMEDYLEAILVLSKCLDHVRSVDVASYLGFSKPSVSHAVKLLSEQGLIVLDVSKFLTLSEEGKKIAEETYARHTFFSDMLQNIGVPKN
;
A
#
# COMPACT_ATOMS: atom_id res chain seq x y z
N MET A 1 -6.27 -13.23 -12.52
CA MET A 1 -5.88 -12.43 -11.39
C MET A 1 -5.99 -10.92 -11.69
N GLN A 2 -6.47 -10.18 -10.75
CA GLN A 2 -6.65 -8.74 -10.91
C GLN A 2 -5.38 -8.00 -10.50
N LEU A 3 -4.57 -7.70 -11.48
CA LEU A 3 -3.33 -6.97 -11.19
C LEU A 3 -3.61 -5.62 -10.54
N GLY A 4 -4.69 -4.98 -10.97
CA GLY A 4 -5.02 -3.68 -10.41
C GLY A 4 -5.31 -3.73 -8.93
N GLU A 5 -6.00 -4.78 -8.51
CA GLU A 5 -6.33 -4.95 -7.10
C GLU A 5 -5.06 -5.11 -6.27
N SER A 6 -4.16 -5.97 -6.74
CA SER A 6 -2.92 -6.20 -6.02
C SER A 6 -2.08 -4.94 -5.96
N MET A 7 -2.03 -4.18 -7.04
CA MET A 7 -1.25 -2.96 -7.08
C MET A 7 -1.78 -1.93 -6.09
N GLU A 8 -3.09 -1.82 -5.99
CA GLU A 8 -3.68 -0.92 -5.02
C GLU A 8 -3.32 -1.31 -3.60
N ASP A 9 -3.33 -2.61 -3.32
CA ASP A 9 -2.96 -3.10 -2.00
C ASP A 9 -1.51 -2.75 -1.67
N TYR A 10 -0.62 -2.90 -2.63
CA TYR A 10 0.78 -2.56 -2.42
C TYR A 10 0.95 -1.08 -2.14
N LEU A 11 0.27 -0.24 -2.92
CA LEU A 11 0.37 1.21 -2.73
C LEU A 11 -0.19 1.61 -1.38
N GLU A 12 -1.32 1.03 -0.99
CA GLU A 12 -1.90 1.32 0.32
C GLU A 12 -0.98 0.88 1.44
N ALA A 13 -0.36 -0.29 1.29
CA ALA A 13 0.56 -0.78 2.31
C ALA A 13 1.73 0.18 2.49
N ILE A 14 2.28 0.68 1.40
CA ILE A 14 3.38 1.63 1.48
C ILE A 14 2.93 2.91 2.17
N LEU A 15 1.73 3.38 1.85
CA LEU A 15 1.20 4.58 2.48
C LEU A 15 1.06 4.39 3.99
N VAL A 16 0.46 3.29 4.41
CA VAL A 16 0.25 3.03 5.82
C VAL A 16 1.58 2.88 6.53
N LEU A 17 2.50 2.12 5.95
CA LEU A 17 3.79 1.88 6.57
C LEU A 17 4.62 3.16 6.66
N SER A 18 4.48 4.06 5.68
CA SER A 18 5.25 5.30 5.70
C SER A 18 4.82 6.21 6.84
N LYS A 19 3.65 6.00 7.40
CA LYS A 19 3.20 6.75 8.56
C LYS A 19 3.77 6.19 9.86
N CYS A 20 4.24 4.95 9.83
CA CYS A 20 4.77 4.29 11.01
C CYS A 20 6.28 4.17 10.99
N LEU A 21 6.87 4.11 9.80
CA LEU A 21 8.30 3.89 9.64
C LEU A 21 8.92 5.08 8.94
N ASP A 22 10.14 5.40 9.33
CA ASP A 22 10.88 6.45 8.64
C ASP A 22 11.16 6.08 7.20
N HIS A 23 11.46 4.80 6.97
CA HIS A 23 11.78 4.30 5.64
C HIS A 23 11.08 2.97 5.45
N VAL A 24 10.49 2.79 4.27
CA VAL A 24 9.76 1.57 3.94
C VAL A 24 10.57 0.78 2.93
N ARG A 25 10.72 -0.51 3.19
CA ARG A 25 11.43 -1.42 2.30
C ARG A 25 10.48 -2.51 1.84
N SER A 26 10.91 -3.25 0.81
CA SER A 26 10.10 -4.35 0.29
C SER A 26 9.78 -5.38 1.36
N VAL A 27 10.74 -5.63 2.27
CA VAL A 27 10.52 -6.61 3.32
C VAL A 27 9.39 -6.16 4.27
N ASP A 28 9.28 -4.86 4.49
CA ASP A 28 8.22 -4.33 5.34
C ASP A 28 6.87 -4.55 4.69
N VAL A 29 6.79 -4.32 3.38
CA VAL A 29 5.55 -4.53 2.65
C VAL A 29 5.18 -6.01 2.65
N ALA A 30 6.16 -6.87 2.42
CA ALA A 30 5.92 -8.32 2.42
C ALA A 30 5.36 -8.77 3.77
N SER A 31 5.93 -8.27 4.85
CA SER A 31 5.51 -8.61 6.19
C SER A 31 4.08 -8.11 6.45
N TYR A 32 3.81 -6.87 6.04
CA TYR A 32 2.51 -6.26 6.29
C TYR A 32 1.39 -6.97 5.54
N LEU A 33 1.64 -7.34 4.29
CA LEU A 33 0.63 -7.97 3.45
C LEU A 33 0.61 -9.49 3.57
N GLY A 34 1.66 -10.07 4.14
CA GLY A 34 1.73 -11.52 4.23
C GLY A 34 2.07 -12.18 2.91
N PHE A 35 2.80 -11.47 2.05
CA PHE A 35 3.19 -11.99 0.75
C PHE A 35 4.66 -12.39 0.77
N SER A 36 5.05 -13.23 -0.20
CA SER A 36 6.44 -13.65 -0.30
C SER A 36 7.30 -12.50 -0.81
N LYS A 37 8.58 -12.54 -0.47
CA LYS A 37 9.51 -11.51 -0.95
C LYS A 37 9.61 -11.44 -2.45
N PRO A 38 9.69 -12.57 -3.19
CA PRO A 38 9.72 -12.48 -4.65
C PRO A 38 8.48 -11.81 -5.24
N SER A 39 7.31 -12.08 -4.67
CA SER A 39 6.07 -11.45 -5.16
C SER A 39 6.13 -9.95 -4.95
N VAL A 40 6.58 -9.51 -3.78
CA VAL A 40 6.66 -8.09 -3.48
C VAL A 40 7.70 -7.42 -4.36
N SER A 41 8.86 -8.07 -4.55
CA SER A 41 9.90 -7.49 -5.40
C SER A 41 9.41 -7.30 -6.83
N HIS A 42 8.67 -8.28 -7.33
CA HIS A 42 8.11 -8.19 -8.68
C HIS A 42 7.12 -7.03 -8.79
N ALA A 43 6.24 -6.91 -7.80
CA ALA A 43 5.25 -5.84 -7.79
C ALA A 43 5.90 -4.47 -7.67
N VAL A 44 6.92 -4.36 -6.82
CA VAL A 44 7.64 -3.11 -6.66
C VAL A 44 8.27 -2.69 -7.97
N LYS A 45 8.85 -3.64 -8.69
CA LYS A 45 9.45 -3.34 -9.97
C LYS A 45 8.42 -2.82 -10.95
N LEU A 46 7.27 -3.48 -11.03
CA LEU A 46 6.21 -3.06 -11.93
C LEU A 46 5.68 -1.68 -11.57
N LEU A 47 5.46 -1.43 -10.29
CA LEU A 47 4.96 -0.14 -9.85
C LEU A 47 5.97 0.96 -10.13
N SER A 48 7.24 0.65 -9.95
CA SER A 48 8.29 1.62 -10.25
C SER A 48 8.32 1.95 -11.73
N GLU A 49 8.16 0.94 -12.58
CA GLU A 49 8.14 1.15 -14.02
C GLU A 49 6.95 1.98 -14.45
N GLN A 50 5.84 1.89 -13.72
CA GLN A 50 4.65 2.68 -14.03
C GLN A 50 4.69 4.07 -13.42
N GLY A 51 5.75 4.38 -12.69
CA GLY A 51 5.89 5.70 -12.10
C GLY A 51 5.03 5.92 -10.87
N LEU A 52 4.61 4.86 -10.21
CA LEU A 52 3.76 4.97 -9.03
C LEU A 52 4.56 4.96 -7.74
N ILE A 53 5.75 4.38 -7.75
CA ILE A 53 6.65 4.43 -6.61
C ILE A 53 8.03 4.79 -7.10
N VAL A 54 8.85 5.28 -6.17
CA VAL A 54 10.25 5.60 -6.43
C VAL A 54 11.10 4.76 -5.50
N LEU A 55 12.08 4.07 -6.07
CA LEU A 55 13.01 3.25 -5.32
C LEU A 55 14.36 3.95 -5.34
N ASP A 56 14.84 4.37 -4.16
CA ASP A 56 16.11 5.09 -4.12
C ASP A 56 17.28 4.13 -4.05
N VAL A 57 18.48 4.68 -3.95
CA VAL A 57 19.70 3.86 -3.97
C VAL A 57 19.78 2.94 -2.77
N SER A 58 19.15 3.32 -1.67
CA SER A 58 19.12 2.48 -0.48
C SER A 58 17.96 1.50 -0.50
N LYS A 59 17.21 1.47 -1.60
CA LYS A 59 16.07 0.59 -1.80
C LYS A 59 14.91 0.88 -0.86
N PHE A 60 14.80 2.14 -0.45
CA PHE A 60 13.63 2.61 0.26
C PHE A 60 12.54 2.96 -0.73
N LEU A 61 11.31 2.64 -0.39
CA LEU A 61 10.16 2.84 -1.25
C LEU A 61 9.45 4.14 -0.89
N THR A 62 9.19 4.94 -1.89
CA THR A 62 8.46 6.19 -1.71
C THR A 62 7.37 6.25 -2.77
N LEU A 63 6.18 6.71 -2.39
CA LEU A 63 5.10 6.87 -3.35
C LEU A 63 5.33 8.13 -4.17
N SER A 64 5.15 8.02 -5.50
CA SER A 64 5.10 9.20 -6.32
C SER A 64 3.79 9.93 -6.05
N GLU A 65 3.62 11.12 -6.64
CA GLU A 65 2.38 11.85 -6.45
C GLU A 65 1.19 11.05 -6.94
N GLU A 66 1.35 10.40 -8.08
CA GLU A 66 0.28 9.59 -8.64
C GLU A 66 0.02 8.36 -7.80
N GLY A 67 1.10 7.70 -7.35
CA GLY A 67 0.95 6.54 -6.49
C GLY A 67 0.31 6.89 -5.17
N LYS A 68 0.67 8.04 -4.63
CA LYS A 68 0.10 8.49 -3.37
C LYS A 68 -1.40 8.77 -3.51
N LYS A 69 -1.79 9.35 -4.63
CA LYS A 69 -3.20 9.62 -4.87
C LYS A 69 -4.00 8.33 -4.90
N ILE A 70 -3.49 7.32 -5.62
CA ILE A 70 -4.17 6.04 -5.70
C ILE A 70 -4.22 5.37 -4.32
N ALA A 71 -3.10 5.45 -3.59
CA ALA A 71 -3.03 4.84 -2.27
C ALA A 71 -4.02 5.49 -1.31
N GLU A 72 -4.13 6.81 -1.37
CA GLU A 72 -5.06 7.52 -0.50
C GLU A 72 -6.51 7.20 -0.84
N GLU A 73 -6.82 7.08 -2.12
CA GLU A 73 -8.15 6.71 -2.54
C GLU A 73 -8.51 5.30 -2.07
N THR A 74 -7.55 4.39 -2.18
CA THR A 74 -7.76 3.02 -1.75
C THR A 74 -7.96 2.96 -0.24
N TYR A 75 -7.14 3.69 0.49
CA TYR A 75 -7.22 3.74 1.94
C TYR A 75 -8.56 4.33 2.38
N ALA A 76 -8.98 5.39 1.73
CA ALA A 76 -10.26 6.04 2.07
C ALA A 76 -11.42 5.08 1.82
N ARG A 77 -11.37 4.34 0.72
CA ARG A 77 -12.41 3.38 0.40
C ARG A 77 -12.53 2.32 1.47
N HIS A 78 -11.40 1.78 1.89
CA HIS A 78 -11.39 0.74 2.91
C HIS A 78 -11.83 1.28 4.26
N THR A 79 -11.36 2.46 4.61
CA THR A 79 -11.71 3.06 5.90
C THR A 79 -13.18 3.41 5.95
N PHE A 80 -13.69 3.98 4.87
CA PHE A 80 -15.10 4.36 4.81
C PHE A 80 -15.99 3.13 4.98
N PHE A 81 -15.64 2.06 4.30
CA PHE A 81 -16.42 0.84 4.37
C PHE A 81 -16.40 0.25 5.78
N SER A 82 -15.24 0.26 6.41
CA SER A 82 -15.12 -0.23 7.78
C SER A 82 -15.95 0.60 8.74
N ASP A 83 -15.89 1.92 8.60
CA ASP A 83 -16.66 2.81 9.46
C ASP A 83 -18.16 2.56 9.30
N MET A 84 -18.60 2.37 8.07
CA MET A 84 -20.00 2.08 7.82
C MET A 84 -20.44 0.82 8.53
N LEU A 85 -19.63 -0.23 8.44
CA LEU A 85 -19.97 -1.49 9.07
C LEU A 85 -20.00 -1.35 10.57
N GLN A 86 -19.07 -0.61 11.13
CA GLN A 86 -19.03 -0.43 12.57
C GLN A 86 -20.24 0.37 13.06
N ASN A 87 -20.62 1.38 12.32
CA ASN A 87 -21.75 2.21 12.73
C ASN A 87 -23.06 1.44 12.66
N ILE A 88 -23.15 0.50 11.75
CA ILE A 88 -24.37 -0.28 11.59
C ILE A 88 -24.42 -1.43 12.58
N GLY A 89 -23.32 -2.14 12.71
CA GLY A 89 -23.34 -3.40 13.45
C GLY A 89 -22.90 -3.29 14.89
N VAL A 90 -22.03 -2.36 15.22
CA VAL A 90 -21.43 -2.29 16.57
C VAL A 90 -21.52 -0.88 17.10
N PRO A 91 -22.19 -0.72 18.25
CA PRO A 91 -22.22 0.61 18.88
C PRO A 91 -20.83 1.03 19.28
N LYS A 92 -20.56 2.28 19.08
CA LYS A 92 -19.29 2.84 19.49
C LYS A 92 -19.36 3.31 20.90
N ASN A 93 -18.38 2.97 21.68
CA ASN A 93 -18.32 3.41 23.06
C ASN A 93 -17.39 4.54 23.27
#